data_95fb840337fa4750e16c8dec7cf18bf1
#
_entry.id   95fb840337fa4750e16c8dec7cf18bf1
#
_cell.length_a   1.000
_cell.length_b   1.000
_cell.length_c   1.000
_cell.angle_alpha   90.00
_cell.angle_beta   90.00
_cell.angle_gamma   90.00
#
_symmetry.space_group_name_H-M   'P 1'
#
loop_
_entity.id
_entity.type
_entity.pdbx_description
1 polymer ?
#
loop_
_entity_poly.entity_id
_entity_poly.type
_entity_poly.pdbx_seq_one_letter_code
_entity_poly.pdbx_strand_id
1 'polypeptide(L)'
;MQVTVPPPPMPPELPEAARPRWPWWYGPLAFLAGGITGFISAGIVWAAAGVDDPTESPGAIVVGTFLLDGSLVAAALLFASFVRRPRAWHFGLRRTSFWPAVGWAALGMVTFYVLVVIYSALLTPDVEQSVAEDLGADDGSFGLIAAGFMIICVAPFCEEFFFRGFFYGALRTRFSVGVAAVIDGLVFGLIHYEGGQDAWLIVPPLAVLGITFCLVYERTRSLYPVVALHSINNSIAYAAQADGGAVSAVLGPLMLLACALGPRLQRRSPAPI
;
A
#
# COMPACT_ATOMS: atom_id res chain seq x y z
N MET A 1 6.85 40.02 -37.67
CA MET A 1 7.60 39.43 -36.54
C MET A 1 6.61 38.68 -35.66
N GLN A 2 6.53 37.34 -35.76
CA GLN A 2 5.72 36.54 -34.84
C GLN A 2 6.47 36.44 -33.53
N VAL A 3 5.90 36.99 -32.48
CA VAL A 3 6.39 36.81 -31.10
C VAL A 3 6.04 35.39 -30.71
N THR A 4 7.00 34.48 -30.74
CA THR A 4 6.83 33.13 -30.19
C THR A 4 6.84 33.25 -28.68
N VAL A 5 5.66 33.12 -28.06
CA VAL A 5 5.53 33.01 -26.57
C VAL A 5 6.20 31.67 -26.19
N PRO A 6 7.21 31.66 -25.32
CA PRO A 6 7.79 30.40 -24.85
C PRO A 6 6.71 29.55 -24.16
N PRO A 7 6.74 28.22 -24.33
CA PRO A 7 5.80 27.35 -23.64
C PRO A 7 5.87 27.58 -22.11
N PRO A 8 4.75 27.46 -21.40
CA PRO A 8 4.75 27.61 -19.95
C PRO A 8 5.76 26.64 -19.33
N PRO A 9 6.48 27.05 -18.27
CA PRO A 9 7.44 26.18 -17.63
C PRO A 9 6.74 24.88 -17.21
N MET A 10 7.28 23.75 -17.62
CA MET A 10 6.80 22.44 -17.16
C MET A 10 6.83 22.43 -15.63
N PRO A 11 5.85 21.81 -14.96
CA PRO A 11 5.88 21.65 -13.51
C PRO A 11 7.25 21.06 -13.14
N PRO A 12 7.88 21.53 -12.03
CA PRO A 12 9.24 21.15 -11.69
C PRO A 12 9.33 19.62 -11.68
N GLU A 13 9.94 19.08 -12.72
CA GLU A 13 10.24 17.66 -12.76
C GLU A 13 11.09 17.35 -11.51
N LEU A 14 10.79 16.21 -10.87
CA LEU A 14 11.66 15.74 -9.80
C LEU A 14 13.10 15.80 -10.32
N PRO A 15 14.02 16.38 -9.55
CA PRO A 15 15.43 16.39 -9.91
C PRO A 15 15.84 14.99 -10.37
N GLU A 16 16.62 14.89 -11.42
CA GLU A 16 17.00 13.59 -11.99
C GLU A 16 17.59 12.63 -10.93
N ALA A 17 18.27 13.20 -9.94
CA ALA A 17 18.73 12.49 -8.75
C ALA A 17 17.61 11.91 -7.87
N ALA A 18 16.39 12.41 -7.97
CA ALA A 18 15.24 11.98 -7.16
C ALA A 18 14.38 10.91 -7.83
N ARG A 19 14.59 10.63 -9.12
CA ARG A 19 13.84 9.59 -9.83
C ARG A 19 14.36 8.22 -9.40
N PRO A 20 13.49 7.26 -9.04
CA PRO A 20 13.90 5.87 -8.87
C PRO A 20 14.49 5.38 -10.21
N ARG A 21 15.68 4.78 -10.16
CA ARG A 21 16.40 4.32 -11.37
C ARG A 21 16.68 2.83 -11.35
N TRP A 22 16.02 2.08 -10.47
CA TRP A 22 16.16 0.63 -10.49
C TRP A 22 15.43 0.04 -11.70
N PRO A 23 15.97 -1.02 -12.30
CA PRO A 23 15.37 -1.67 -13.45
C PRO A 23 13.94 -2.13 -13.17
N TRP A 24 13.07 -2.11 -14.21
CA TRP A 24 11.66 -2.50 -14.05
C TRP A 24 11.49 -3.92 -13.48
N TRP A 25 12.39 -4.84 -13.86
CA TRP A 25 12.36 -6.24 -13.41
C TRP A 25 12.77 -6.43 -11.94
N TYR A 26 13.33 -5.42 -11.29
CA TYR A 26 13.55 -5.45 -9.84
C TYR A 26 12.25 -5.48 -9.05
N GLY A 27 11.17 -4.89 -9.57
CA GLY A 27 9.85 -4.95 -8.96
C GLY A 27 9.37 -6.40 -8.75
N PRO A 28 9.15 -7.17 -9.84
CA PRO A 28 8.76 -8.58 -9.76
C PRO A 28 9.74 -9.45 -8.98
N LEU A 29 11.05 -9.26 -9.13
CA LEU A 29 12.04 -10.05 -8.40
C LEU A 29 12.03 -9.76 -6.89
N ALA A 30 11.89 -8.51 -6.49
CA ALA A 30 11.79 -8.14 -5.08
C ALA A 30 10.49 -8.64 -4.47
N PHE A 31 9.39 -8.64 -5.23
CA PHE A 31 8.13 -9.24 -4.81
C PHE A 31 8.28 -10.73 -4.50
N LEU A 32 8.84 -11.49 -5.44
CA LEU A 32 9.09 -12.92 -5.24
C LEU A 32 10.06 -13.17 -4.09
N ALA A 33 11.17 -12.45 -4.03
CA ALA A 33 12.16 -12.60 -2.97
C ALA A 33 11.59 -12.27 -1.59
N GLY A 34 10.85 -11.16 -1.47
CA GLY A 34 10.18 -10.74 -0.24
C GLY A 34 9.12 -11.74 0.20
N GLY A 35 8.26 -12.21 -0.74
CA GLY A 35 7.26 -13.23 -0.47
C GLY A 35 7.88 -14.53 0.03
N ILE A 36 8.85 -15.10 -0.70
CA ILE A 36 9.54 -16.34 -0.31
C ILE A 36 10.22 -16.16 1.06
N THR A 37 10.93 -15.07 1.28
CA THR A 37 11.60 -14.81 2.55
C THR A 37 10.60 -14.65 3.69
N GLY A 38 9.47 -13.98 3.46
CA GLY A 38 8.39 -13.82 4.43
C GLY A 38 7.80 -15.17 4.85
N PHE A 39 7.43 -16.01 3.89
CA PHE A 39 6.92 -17.37 4.17
C PHE A 39 7.92 -18.24 4.90
N ILE A 40 9.20 -18.24 4.49
CA ILE A 40 10.25 -19.02 5.16
C ILE A 40 10.45 -18.52 6.59
N SER A 41 10.54 -17.21 6.80
CA SER A 41 10.73 -16.64 8.14
C SER A 41 9.55 -16.91 9.06
N ALA A 42 8.32 -16.82 8.57
CA ALA A 42 7.12 -17.18 9.30
C ALA A 42 7.15 -18.66 9.69
N GLY A 43 7.42 -19.56 8.76
CA GLY A 43 7.53 -21.00 9.02
C GLY A 43 8.60 -21.35 10.06
N ILE A 44 9.76 -20.69 10.02
CA ILE A 44 10.82 -20.87 11.05
C ILE A 44 10.33 -20.41 12.43
N VAL A 45 9.67 -19.25 12.51
CA VAL A 45 9.17 -18.71 13.78
C VAL A 45 8.06 -19.61 14.34
N TRP A 46 7.11 -20.05 13.52
CA TRP A 46 6.05 -20.97 13.93
C TRP A 46 6.59 -22.31 14.41
N ALA A 47 7.52 -22.91 13.67
CA ALA A 47 8.17 -24.15 14.09
C ALA A 47 8.95 -24.00 15.41
N ALA A 48 9.67 -22.88 15.60
CA ALA A 48 10.39 -22.59 16.84
C ALA A 48 9.45 -22.33 18.03
N ALA A 49 8.25 -21.80 17.78
CA ALA A 49 7.21 -21.58 18.79
C ALA A 49 6.35 -22.82 19.09
N GLY A 50 6.55 -23.92 18.34
CA GLY A 50 5.74 -25.14 18.50
C GLY A 50 4.30 -24.99 18.00
N VAL A 51 4.08 -24.12 16.99
CA VAL A 51 2.76 -23.94 16.38
C VAL A 51 2.59 -25.01 15.31
N ASP A 52 1.68 -25.97 15.57
CA ASP A 52 1.41 -27.07 14.65
C ASP A 52 0.55 -26.63 13.46
N ASP A 53 -0.48 -25.85 13.71
CA ASP A 53 -1.33 -25.23 12.69
C ASP A 53 -1.38 -23.71 12.87
N PRO A 54 -0.65 -22.96 12.04
CA PRO A 54 -0.68 -21.50 12.10
C PRO A 54 -2.04 -20.89 11.76
N THR A 55 -2.88 -21.59 10.98
CA THR A 55 -4.19 -21.06 10.54
C THR A 55 -5.23 -21.06 11.67
N GLU A 56 -5.02 -21.87 12.69
CA GLU A 56 -5.87 -21.93 13.89
C GLU A 56 -5.39 -20.98 15.01
N SER A 57 -4.32 -20.22 14.78
CA SER A 57 -3.72 -19.35 15.80
C SER A 57 -3.64 -17.89 15.31
N PRO A 58 -4.55 -17.01 15.75
CA PRO A 58 -4.52 -15.59 15.38
C PRO A 58 -3.18 -14.92 15.65
N GLY A 59 -2.54 -15.26 16.78
CA GLY A 59 -1.21 -14.75 17.09
C GLY A 59 -0.15 -15.18 16.08
N ALA A 60 -0.23 -16.42 15.56
CA ALA A 60 0.67 -16.91 14.52
C ALA A 60 0.41 -16.21 13.20
N ILE A 61 -0.85 -15.94 12.85
CA ILE A 61 -1.24 -15.19 11.65
C ILE A 61 -0.72 -13.76 11.72
N VAL A 62 -0.92 -13.06 12.85
CA VAL A 62 -0.37 -11.70 13.07
C VAL A 62 1.14 -11.66 12.88
N VAL A 63 1.87 -12.62 13.46
CA VAL A 63 3.34 -12.70 13.30
C VAL A 63 3.71 -13.00 11.85
N GLY A 64 3.01 -13.93 11.20
CA GLY A 64 3.23 -14.28 9.79
C GLY A 64 3.03 -13.09 8.86
N THR A 65 1.92 -12.35 9.03
CA THR A 65 1.61 -11.14 8.25
C THR A 65 2.67 -10.08 8.47
N PHE A 66 3.08 -9.81 9.71
CA PHE A 66 4.14 -8.85 10.02
C PHE A 66 5.48 -9.24 9.37
N LEU A 67 5.83 -10.53 9.37
CA LEU A 67 7.06 -11.02 8.73
C LEU A 67 6.99 -10.93 7.22
N LEU A 68 5.82 -11.19 6.62
CA LEU A 68 5.61 -11.07 5.18
C LEU A 68 5.75 -9.62 4.73
N ASP A 69 5.03 -8.70 5.36
CA ASP A 69 5.07 -7.26 5.09
C ASP A 69 6.48 -6.69 5.29
N GLY A 70 7.11 -7.03 6.41
CA GLY A 70 8.48 -6.64 6.70
C GLY A 70 9.49 -7.15 5.68
N SER A 71 9.30 -8.37 5.18
CA SER A 71 10.14 -8.99 4.16
C SER A 71 9.99 -8.30 2.80
N LEU A 72 8.78 -7.86 2.42
CA LEU A 72 8.57 -7.06 1.21
C LEU A 72 9.28 -5.71 1.31
N VAL A 73 9.18 -5.03 2.45
CA VAL A 73 9.91 -3.77 2.70
C VAL A 73 11.42 -4.00 2.65
N ALA A 74 11.92 -5.06 3.30
CA ALA A 74 13.34 -5.40 3.29
C ALA A 74 13.85 -5.72 1.88
N ALA A 75 13.08 -6.48 1.09
CA ALA A 75 13.39 -6.77 -0.31
C ALA A 75 13.45 -5.49 -1.16
N ALA A 76 12.49 -4.58 -1.01
CA ALA A 76 12.51 -3.28 -1.70
C ALA A 76 13.79 -2.48 -1.38
N LEU A 77 14.17 -2.42 -0.10
CA LEU A 77 15.39 -1.74 0.35
C LEU A 77 16.65 -2.43 -0.19
N LEU A 78 16.70 -3.76 -0.15
CA LEU A 78 17.83 -4.55 -0.64
C LEU A 78 18.03 -4.33 -2.15
N PHE A 79 17.00 -4.51 -2.96
CA PHE A 79 17.10 -4.34 -4.41
C PHE A 79 17.42 -2.89 -4.80
N ALA A 80 16.83 -1.91 -4.10
CA ALA A 80 17.20 -0.51 -4.30
C ALA A 80 18.69 -0.26 -3.98
N SER A 81 19.25 -0.93 -2.97
CA SER A 81 20.64 -0.78 -2.54
C SER A 81 21.65 -1.24 -3.59
N PHE A 82 21.27 -2.18 -4.47
CA PHE A 82 22.12 -2.62 -5.58
C PHE A 82 22.35 -1.52 -6.63
N VAL A 83 21.48 -0.52 -6.69
CA VAL A 83 21.63 0.62 -7.61
C VAL A 83 22.26 1.82 -6.92
N ARG A 84 21.81 2.13 -5.71
CA ARG A 84 22.31 3.24 -4.90
C ARG A 84 21.88 3.10 -3.44
N ARG A 85 22.58 3.81 -2.54
CA ARG A 85 22.17 3.89 -1.12
C ARG A 85 20.72 4.38 -1.01
N PRO A 86 19.80 3.56 -0.45
CA PRO A 86 18.41 3.93 -0.29
C PRO A 86 18.23 5.15 0.60
N ARG A 87 17.28 6.00 0.26
CA ARG A 87 16.86 7.15 1.07
C ARG A 87 15.33 7.20 1.06
N ALA A 88 14.71 7.62 2.14
CA ALA A 88 13.27 7.65 2.31
C ALA A 88 12.54 8.33 1.13
N TRP A 89 13.08 9.43 0.63
CA TRP A 89 12.48 10.16 -0.49
C TRP A 89 12.57 9.46 -1.85
N HIS A 90 13.42 8.44 -2.02
CA HIS A 90 13.43 7.61 -3.22
C HIS A 90 12.15 6.77 -3.35
N PHE A 91 11.56 6.39 -2.21
CA PHE A 91 10.33 5.62 -2.11
C PHE A 91 9.08 6.49 -1.95
N GLY A 92 9.20 7.80 -2.15
CA GLY A 92 8.06 8.70 -2.02
C GLY A 92 7.75 9.20 -0.62
N LEU A 93 8.55 8.87 0.39
CA LEU A 93 8.44 9.46 1.73
C LEU A 93 8.98 10.89 1.70
N ARG A 94 8.18 11.81 1.19
CA ARG A 94 8.55 13.22 0.95
C ARG A 94 7.32 14.13 1.00
N ARG A 95 7.59 15.44 1.18
CA ARG A 95 6.55 16.46 1.20
C ARG A 95 5.82 16.57 -0.15
N THR A 96 4.54 16.88 -0.07
CA THR A 96 3.71 17.28 -1.21
C THR A 96 2.82 18.45 -0.80
N SER A 97 2.19 19.08 -1.77
CA SER A 97 1.21 20.16 -1.52
C SER A 97 -0.06 19.58 -0.91
N PHE A 98 -0.41 20.02 0.30
CA PHE A 98 -1.47 19.40 1.12
C PHE A 98 -2.84 19.41 0.40
N TRP A 99 -3.36 20.56 0.00
CA TRP A 99 -4.69 20.65 -0.60
C TRP A 99 -4.82 19.92 -1.94
N PRO A 100 -3.87 20.02 -2.89
CA PRO A 100 -3.88 19.18 -4.08
C PRO A 100 -3.84 17.69 -3.77
N ALA A 101 -3.07 17.28 -2.76
CA ALA A 101 -3.00 15.87 -2.35
C ALA A 101 -4.33 15.40 -1.79
N VAL A 102 -4.97 16.17 -0.92
CA VAL A 102 -6.33 15.90 -0.42
C VAL A 102 -7.33 15.80 -1.57
N GLY A 103 -7.27 16.72 -2.53
CA GLY A 103 -8.16 16.71 -3.70
C GLY A 103 -7.99 15.43 -4.56
N TRP A 104 -6.75 15.02 -4.84
CA TRP A 104 -6.49 13.78 -5.59
C TRP A 104 -6.87 12.52 -4.80
N ALA A 105 -6.63 12.49 -3.50
CA ALA A 105 -7.05 11.41 -2.63
C ALA A 105 -8.58 11.29 -2.58
N ALA A 106 -9.29 12.39 -2.37
CA ALA A 106 -10.75 12.41 -2.36
C ALA A 106 -11.35 11.98 -3.70
N LEU A 107 -10.82 12.50 -4.82
CA LEU A 107 -11.26 12.09 -6.16
C LEU A 107 -11.03 10.59 -6.39
N GLY A 108 -9.86 10.08 -6.00
CA GLY A 108 -9.53 8.66 -6.11
C GLY A 108 -10.50 7.80 -5.31
N MET A 109 -10.76 8.16 -4.05
CA MET A 109 -11.67 7.42 -3.16
C MET A 109 -13.09 7.41 -3.71
N VAL A 110 -13.63 8.57 -4.10
CA VAL A 110 -14.97 8.66 -4.68
C VAL A 110 -15.07 7.80 -5.95
N THR A 111 -14.07 7.89 -6.85
CA THR A 111 -14.05 7.09 -8.07
C THR A 111 -14.02 5.60 -7.74
N PHE A 112 -13.18 5.18 -6.80
CA PHE A 112 -13.10 3.79 -6.36
C PHE A 112 -14.44 3.29 -5.83
N TYR A 113 -15.05 3.97 -4.87
CA TYR A 113 -16.33 3.52 -4.31
C TYR A 113 -17.47 3.52 -5.32
N VAL A 114 -17.51 4.48 -6.25
CA VAL A 114 -18.49 4.45 -7.35
C VAL A 114 -18.31 3.19 -8.20
N LEU A 115 -17.07 2.84 -8.55
CA LEU A 115 -16.79 1.62 -9.32
C LEU A 115 -17.12 0.35 -8.53
N VAL A 116 -16.84 0.30 -7.23
CA VAL A 116 -17.20 -0.84 -6.36
C VAL A 116 -18.72 -0.99 -6.26
N VAL A 117 -19.46 0.09 -6.07
CA VAL A 117 -20.94 0.04 -6.04
C VAL A 117 -21.50 -0.48 -7.37
N ILE A 118 -20.99 -0.02 -8.50
CA ILE A 118 -21.40 -0.53 -9.82
C ILE A 118 -21.04 -2.01 -9.94
N TYR A 119 -19.84 -2.42 -9.55
CA TYR A 119 -19.39 -3.80 -9.56
C TYR A 119 -20.32 -4.70 -8.72
N SER A 120 -20.59 -4.31 -7.48
CA SER A 120 -21.46 -5.06 -6.56
C SER A 120 -22.89 -5.14 -7.05
N ALA A 121 -23.42 -4.08 -7.68
CA ALA A 121 -24.76 -4.08 -8.25
C ALA A 121 -24.90 -5.00 -9.47
N LEU A 122 -23.82 -5.23 -10.23
CA LEU A 122 -23.83 -6.07 -11.42
C LEU A 122 -23.57 -7.54 -11.13
N LEU A 123 -22.72 -7.85 -10.17
CA LEU A 123 -22.24 -9.22 -9.90
C LEU A 123 -22.73 -9.77 -8.56
N THR A 124 -23.33 -8.93 -7.71
CA THR A 124 -23.82 -9.33 -6.38
C THR A 124 -22.86 -10.29 -5.65
N PRO A 125 -21.57 -9.95 -5.53
CA PRO A 125 -20.61 -10.84 -4.92
C PRO A 125 -20.98 -11.04 -3.45
N ASP A 126 -21.17 -12.30 -3.06
CA ASP A 126 -21.36 -12.73 -1.68
C ASP A 126 -19.99 -13.23 -1.16
N VAL A 127 -19.01 -12.32 -1.12
CA VAL A 127 -17.65 -12.63 -0.68
C VAL A 127 -17.26 -11.64 0.39
N GLU A 128 -17.09 -12.14 1.61
CA GLU A 128 -16.53 -11.41 2.74
C GLU A 128 -15.06 -11.81 2.90
N GLN A 129 -14.23 -10.85 3.30
CA GLN A 129 -12.84 -11.12 3.66
C GLN A 129 -12.79 -11.52 5.14
N SER A 130 -12.12 -12.63 5.44
CA SER A 130 -11.93 -13.14 6.81
C SER A 130 -10.72 -12.52 7.53
N VAL A 131 -9.97 -11.62 6.89
CA VAL A 131 -8.70 -11.07 7.41
C VAL A 131 -8.82 -10.54 8.84
N ALA A 132 -9.93 -9.89 9.19
CA ALA A 132 -10.11 -9.36 10.55
C ALA A 132 -10.24 -10.49 11.59
N GLU A 133 -11.04 -11.50 11.27
CA GLU A 133 -11.26 -12.68 12.11
C GLU A 133 -9.98 -13.52 12.21
N ASP A 134 -9.32 -13.78 11.08
CA ASP A 134 -8.06 -14.54 11.02
C ASP A 134 -6.94 -13.87 11.86
N LEU A 135 -6.95 -12.55 11.97
CA LEU A 135 -6.04 -11.79 12.84
C LEU A 135 -6.52 -11.72 14.29
N GLY A 136 -7.63 -12.39 14.64
CA GLY A 136 -8.14 -12.51 15.99
C GLY A 136 -9.00 -11.34 16.45
N ALA A 137 -9.70 -10.65 15.55
CA ALA A 137 -10.59 -9.57 15.94
C ALA A 137 -11.69 -10.04 16.91
N ASP A 138 -12.07 -11.32 16.87
CA ASP A 138 -13.08 -11.94 17.72
C ASP A 138 -12.50 -12.45 19.07
N ASP A 139 -11.18 -12.44 19.25
CA ASP A 139 -10.49 -12.92 20.45
C ASP A 139 -10.47 -11.87 21.59
N GLY A 140 -11.55 -11.16 21.74
CA GLY A 140 -11.72 -10.14 22.76
C GLY A 140 -11.03 -8.82 22.45
N SER A 141 -11.03 -7.90 23.41
CA SER A 141 -10.59 -6.52 23.16
C SER A 141 -9.12 -6.39 22.73
N PHE A 142 -8.24 -7.28 23.20
CA PHE A 142 -6.83 -7.24 22.78
C PHE A 142 -6.67 -7.69 21.33
N GLY A 143 -7.31 -8.79 20.92
CA GLY A 143 -7.31 -9.27 19.55
C GLY A 143 -7.90 -8.23 18.59
N LEU A 144 -9.05 -7.65 18.94
CA LEU A 144 -9.68 -6.58 18.17
C LEU A 144 -8.73 -5.37 17.96
N ILE A 145 -8.02 -4.93 18.99
CA ILE A 145 -7.08 -3.81 18.87
C ILE A 145 -5.85 -4.20 18.05
N ALA A 146 -5.31 -5.40 18.25
CA ALA A 146 -4.12 -5.88 17.55
C ALA A 146 -4.40 -6.08 16.05
N ALA A 147 -5.51 -6.73 15.69
CA ALA A 147 -5.96 -6.88 14.30
C ALA A 147 -6.20 -5.50 13.65
N GLY A 148 -6.92 -4.60 14.32
CA GLY A 148 -7.12 -3.24 13.83
C GLY A 148 -5.82 -2.47 13.61
N PHE A 149 -4.83 -2.61 14.50
CA PHE A 149 -3.53 -1.99 14.33
C PHE A 149 -2.77 -2.54 13.10
N MET A 150 -2.80 -3.86 12.90
CA MET A 150 -2.22 -4.48 11.71
C MET A 150 -2.91 -3.97 10.44
N ILE A 151 -4.23 -4.06 10.36
CA ILE A 151 -5.02 -3.75 9.18
C ILE A 151 -4.99 -2.25 8.83
N ILE A 152 -5.07 -1.36 9.83
CA ILE A 152 -5.24 0.08 9.62
C ILE A 152 -3.90 0.81 9.56
N CYS A 153 -2.87 0.31 10.26
CA CYS A 153 -1.61 1.04 10.40
C CYS A 153 -0.43 0.34 9.72
N VAL A 154 -0.19 -0.94 10.02
CA VAL A 154 1.02 -1.64 9.58
C VAL A 154 0.93 -2.02 8.11
N ALA A 155 -0.09 -2.78 7.73
CA ALA A 155 -0.27 -3.25 6.35
C ALA A 155 -0.31 -2.07 5.35
N PRO A 156 -1.13 -1.00 5.54
CA PRO A 156 -1.14 0.13 4.62
C PRO A 156 0.23 0.79 4.44
N PHE A 157 1.02 0.91 5.50
CA PHE A 157 2.36 1.49 5.38
C PHE A 157 3.33 0.57 4.62
N CYS A 158 3.39 -0.70 4.98
CA CYS A 158 4.31 -1.67 4.37
C CYS A 158 3.97 -1.92 2.91
N GLU A 159 2.68 -2.14 2.62
CA GLU A 159 2.20 -2.37 1.27
C GLU A 159 2.42 -1.15 0.37
N GLU A 160 2.06 0.06 0.81
CA GLU A 160 2.29 1.25 -0.01
C GLU A 160 3.78 1.53 -0.20
N PHE A 161 4.61 1.26 0.81
CA PHE A 161 6.06 1.37 0.66
C PHE A 161 6.59 0.43 -0.40
N PHE A 162 6.14 -0.83 -0.39
CA PHE A 162 6.56 -1.81 -1.40
C PHE A 162 5.94 -1.51 -2.76
N PHE A 163 4.61 -1.44 -2.86
CA PHE A 163 3.91 -1.33 -4.15
C PHE A 163 4.15 0.02 -4.80
N ARG A 164 3.82 1.14 -4.16
CA ARG A 164 3.93 2.48 -4.78
C ARG A 164 5.31 3.06 -4.66
N GLY A 165 5.97 2.83 -3.51
CA GLY A 165 7.32 3.33 -3.27
C GLY A 165 8.38 2.64 -4.11
N PHE A 166 8.25 1.33 -4.37
CA PHE A 166 9.27 0.56 -5.07
C PHE A 166 8.77 -0.09 -6.37
N PHE A 167 7.77 -0.99 -6.31
CA PHE A 167 7.31 -1.81 -7.43
C PHE A 167 6.79 -0.95 -8.59
N TYR A 168 5.83 -0.07 -8.32
CA TYR A 168 5.33 0.88 -9.31
C TYR A 168 6.45 1.78 -9.84
N GLY A 169 7.31 2.28 -8.94
CA GLY A 169 8.48 3.07 -9.33
C GLY A 169 9.41 2.34 -10.31
N ALA A 170 9.63 1.03 -10.11
CA ALA A 170 10.38 0.18 -11.02
C ALA A 170 9.67 0.05 -12.38
N LEU A 171 8.39 -0.29 -12.38
CA LEU A 171 7.59 -0.40 -13.62
C LEU A 171 7.59 0.90 -14.43
N ARG A 172 7.56 2.07 -13.77
CA ARG A 172 7.58 3.40 -14.40
C ARG A 172 8.89 3.71 -15.13
N THR A 173 9.94 2.94 -14.93
CA THR A 173 11.18 3.08 -15.71
C THR A 173 11.03 2.53 -17.14
N ARG A 174 10.04 1.67 -17.40
CA ARG A 174 9.84 1.01 -18.70
C ARG A 174 8.46 1.24 -19.29
N PHE A 175 7.41 1.36 -18.47
CA PHE A 175 6.02 1.41 -18.91
C PHE A 175 5.39 2.78 -18.72
N SER A 176 4.34 3.07 -19.47
CA SER A 176 3.51 4.26 -19.29
C SER A 176 2.80 4.23 -17.92
N VAL A 177 2.25 5.37 -17.48
CA VAL A 177 1.48 5.48 -16.23
C VAL A 177 0.37 4.44 -16.16
N GLY A 178 -0.45 4.35 -17.21
CA GLY A 178 -1.60 3.44 -17.24
C GLY A 178 -1.18 1.97 -17.19
N VAL A 179 -0.19 1.57 -18.00
CA VAL A 179 0.29 0.19 -18.02
C VAL A 179 0.93 -0.20 -16.69
N ALA A 180 1.76 0.67 -16.11
CA ALA A 180 2.38 0.41 -14.82
C ALA A 180 1.33 0.32 -13.70
N ALA A 181 0.32 1.19 -13.70
CA ALA A 181 -0.76 1.18 -12.71
C ALA A 181 -1.63 -0.09 -12.82
N VAL A 182 -1.93 -0.55 -14.04
CA VAL A 182 -2.69 -1.79 -14.25
C VAL A 182 -1.89 -3.00 -13.77
N ILE A 183 -0.59 -3.10 -14.10
CA ILE A 183 0.25 -4.22 -13.64
C ILE A 183 0.34 -4.23 -12.11
N ASP A 184 0.63 -3.08 -11.49
CA ASP A 184 0.73 -2.96 -10.04
C ASP A 184 -0.60 -3.29 -9.35
N GLY A 185 -1.70 -2.71 -9.84
CA GLY A 185 -3.03 -2.95 -9.30
C GLY A 185 -3.48 -4.41 -9.43
N LEU A 186 -3.20 -5.07 -10.56
CA LEU A 186 -3.51 -6.51 -10.72
C LEU A 186 -2.73 -7.36 -9.74
N VAL A 187 -1.43 -7.12 -9.56
CA VAL A 187 -0.62 -7.84 -8.57
C VAL A 187 -1.15 -7.57 -7.17
N PHE A 188 -1.48 -6.31 -6.86
CA PHE A 188 -2.08 -5.93 -5.58
C PHE A 188 -3.41 -6.65 -5.30
N GLY A 189 -4.31 -6.72 -6.29
CA GLY A 189 -5.55 -7.48 -6.14
C GLY A 189 -5.32 -8.98 -5.96
N LEU A 190 -4.38 -9.55 -6.73
CA LEU A 190 -4.09 -10.98 -6.71
C LEU A 190 -3.51 -11.49 -5.39
N ILE A 191 -2.73 -10.68 -4.66
CA ILE A 191 -2.20 -11.10 -3.35
C ILE A 191 -3.26 -11.23 -2.26
N HIS A 192 -4.46 -10.65 -2.49
CA HIS A 192 -5.60 -10.75 -1.59
C HIS A 192 -6.55 -11.89 -1.93
N TYR A 193 -6.16 -12.77 -2.86
CA TYR A 193 -6.93 -13.96 -3.15
C TYR A 193 -6.71 -15.01 -2.06
N GLU A 194 -7.74 -15.26 -1.25
CA GLU A 194 -7.70 -16.17 -0.09
C GLU A 194 -8.04 -17.63 -0.43
N GLY A 195 -8.30 -17.93 -1.70
CA GLY A 195 -8.74 -19.26 -2.14
C GLY A 195 -10.26 -19.44 -2.05
N GLY A 196 -10.77 -20.49 -2.68
CA GLY A 196 -12.20 -20.78 -2.75
C GLY A 196 -12.84 -20.41 -4.08
N GLN A 197 -14.08 -20.92 -4.31
CA GLN A 197 -14.72 -20.87 -5.62
C GLN A 197 -15.05 -19.43 -6.05
N ASP A 198 -15.48 -18.57 -5.11
CA ASP A 198 -15.91 -17.21 -5.38
C ASP A 198 -14.89 -16.15 -4.88
N ALA A 199 -13.82 -16.58 -4.21
CA ALA A 199 -12.79 -15.68 -3.67
C ALA A 199 -12.11 -14.83 -4.75
N TRP A 200 -12.10 -15.25 -6.02
CA TRP A 200 -11.57 -14.45 -7.13
C TRP A 200 -12.39 -13.16 -7.39
N LEU A 201 -13.66 -13.08 -6.91
CA LEU A 201 -14.49 -11.89 -7.04
C LEU A 201 -13.97 -10.69 -6.21
N ILE A 202 -13.11 -10.93 -5.22
CA ILE A 202 -12.46 -9.84 -4.47
C ILE A 202 -11.33 -9.18 -5.27
N VAL A 203 -10.73 -9.90 -6.22
CA VAL A 203 -9.56 -9.43 -6.97
C VAL A 203 -9.83 -8.19 -7.82
N PRO A 204 -10.94 -8.10 -8.61
CA PRO A 204 -11.20 -6.91 -9.42
C PRO A 204 -11.35 -5.61 -8.61
N PRO A 205 -12.16 -5.54 -7.52
CA PRO A 205 -12.24 -4.31 -6.73
C PRO A 205 -10.90 -3.94 -6.09
N LEU A 206 -10.12 -4.89 -5.58
CA LEU A 206 -8.81 -4.60 -5.01
C LEU A 206 -7.77 -4.21 -6.07
N ALA A 207 -7.86 -4.77 -7.29
CA ALA A 207 -7.05 -4.31 -8.41
C ALA A 207 -7.39 -2.85 -8.78
N VAL A 208 -8.66 -2.47 -8.80
CA VAL A 208 -9.10 -1.09 -9.02
C VAL A 208 -8.61 -0.17 -7.91
N LEU A 209 -8.65 -0.62 -6.64
CA LEU A 209 -8.08 0.11 -5.52
C LEU A 209 -6.58 0.34 -5.72
N GLY A 210 -5.85 -0.71 -6.10
CA GLY A 210 -4.43 -0.66 -6.41
C GLY A 210 -4.10 0.32 -7.53
N ILE A 211 -4.86 0.31 -8.63
CA ILE A 211 -4.74 1.28 -9.72
C ILE A 211 -4.98 2.71 -9.21
N THR A 212 -6.02 2.90 -8.39
CA THR A 212 -6.36 4.20 -7.81
C THR A 212 -5.20 4.74 -6.97
N PHE A 213 -4.59 3.91 -6.14
CA PHE A 213 -3.43 4.27 -5.33
C PHE A 213 -2.23 4.68 -6.21
N CYS A 214 -1.96 3.94 -7.29
CA CYS A 214 -0.92 4.32 -8.26
C CYS A 214 -1.17 5.69 -8.88
N LEU A 215 -2.42 5.99 -9.26
CA LEU A 215 -2.77 7.28 -9.88
C LEU A 215 -2.66 8.45 -8.88
N VAL A 216 -3.09 8.26 -7.63
CA VAL A 216 -2.91 9.25 -6.56
C VAL A 216 -1.42 9.47 -6.28
N TYR A 217 -0.63 8.40 -6.21
CA TYR A 217 0.82 8.49 -6.05
C TYR A 217 1.50 9.22 -7.23
N GLU A 218 1.11 8.92 -8.47
CA GLU A 218 1.64 9.60 -9.66
C GLU A 218 1.40 11.11 -9.61
N ARG A 219 0.23 11.55 -9.10
CA ARG A 219 -0.16 12.97 -9.00
C ARG A 219 0.48 13.68 -7.82
N THR A 220 0.65 13.01 -6.72
CA THR A 220 1.17 13.61 -5.47
C THR A 220 2.68 13.43 -5.31
N ARG A 221 3.24 12.43 -5.95
CA ARG A 221 4.64 12.00 -5.81
C ARG A 221 5.06 11.75 -4.36
N SER A 222 4.10 11.43 -3.51
CA SER A 222 4.30 11.21 -2.08
C SER A 222 3.51 9.98 -1.62
N LEU A 223 4.10 9.16 -0.75
CA LEU A 223 3.42 8.02 -0.14
C LEU A 223 2.38 8.44 0.90
N TYR A 224 2.57 9.55 1.58
CA TYR A 224 1.69 9.93 2.69
C TYR A 224 0.20 10.03 2.32
N PRO A 225 -0.19 10.65 1.19
CA PRO A 225 -1.60 10.67 0.78
C PRO A 225 -2.14 9.28 0.46
N VAL A 226 -1.31 8.39 -0.08
CA VAL A 226 -1.74 7.04 -0.46
C VAL A 226 -1.88 6.15 0.76
N VAL A 227 -0.92 6.19 1.69
CA VAL A 227 -1.01 5.51 2.99
C VAL A 227 -2.25 5.98 3.76
N ALA A 228 -2.51 7.31 3.79
CA ALA A 228 -3.71 7.85 4.42
C ALA A 228 -5.00 7.31 3.78
N LEU A 229 -5.05 7.27 2.43
CA LEU A 229 -6.18 6.76 1.68
C LEU A 229 -6.41 5.27 1.94
N HIS A 230 -5.35 4.47 1.95
CA HIS A 230 -5.38 3.05 2.26
C HIS A 230 -5.88 2.80 3.70
N SER A 231 -5.31 3.52 4.68
CA SER A 231 -5.75 3.43 6.08
C SER A 231 -7.22 3.82 6.27
N ILE A 232 -7.74 4.82 5.53
CA ILE A 232 -9.17 5.17 5.54
C ILE A 232 -10.00 4.01 5.01
N ASN A 233 -9.62 3.45 3.84
CA ASN A 233 -10.33 2.32 3.25
C ASN A 233 -10.40 1.15 4.23
N ASN A 234 -9.26 0.79 4.83
CA ASN A 234 -9.18 -0.32 5.77
C ASN A 234 -9.92 -0.02 7.09
N SER A 235 -9.94 1.24 7.55
CA SER A 235 -10.76 1.64 8.71
C SER A 235 -12.26 1.46 8.46
N ILE A 236 -12.72 1.79 7.23
CA ILE A 236 -14.13 1.60 6.84
C ILE A 236 -14.46 0.11 6.78
N ALA A 237 -13.60 -0.70 6.13
CA ALA A 237 -13.79 -2.14 6.03
C ALA A 237 -13.78 -2.80 7.41
N TYR A 238 -12.80 -2.48 8.25
CA TYR A 238 -12.67 -3.02 9.61
C TYR A 238 -13.86 -2.67 10.52
N ALA A 239 -14.39 -1.45 10.38
CA ALA A 239 -15.59 -1.03 11.13
C ALA A 239 -16.86 -1.75 10.65
N ALA A 240 -16.89 -2.22 9.40
CA ALA A 240 -18.04 -2.91 8.82
C ALA A 240 -18.02 -4.43 9.05
N GLN A 241 -16.84 -5.04 9.09
CA GLN A 241 -16.65 -6.50 9.16
C GLN A 241 -16.45 -7.03 10.59
N ALA A 242 -15.75 -6.28 11.43
CA ALA A 242 -15.56 -6.63 12.83
C ALA A 242 -16.23 -5.55 13.68
N ASP A 243 -16.64 -5.84 14.93
CA ASP A 243 -17.14 -4.82 15.85
C ASP A 243 -16.07 -3.73 16.18
N GLY A 244 -15.24 -3.45 15.15
CA GLY A 244 -14.06 -2.61 15.16
C GLY A 244 -14.32 -1.11 15.06
N GLY A 245 -15.58 -0.66 15.11
CA GLY A 245 -15.93 0.75 14.93
C GLY A 245 -15.22 1.70 15.89
N ALA A 246 -15.06 1.33 17.17
CA ALA A 246 -14.33 2.13 18.15
C ALA A 246 -12.82 2.18 17.86
N VAL A 247 -12.22 1.05 17.44
CA VAL A 247 -10.81 0.94 17.07
C VAL A 247 -10.52 1.77 15.81
N SER A 248 -11.37 1.65 14.80
CA SER A 248 -11.28 2.43 13.55
C SER A 248 -11.41 3.93 13.81
N ALA A 249 -12.32 4.34 14.72
CA ALA A 249 -12.51 5.76 15.08
C ALA A 249 -11.29 6.37 15.80
N VAL A 250 -10.39 5.55 16.31
CA VAL A 250 -9.13 6.00 16.94
C VAL A 250 -7.96 5.87 15.97
N LEU A 251 -7.74 4.67 15.42
CA LEU A 251 -6.56 4.38 14.59
C LEU A 251 -6.58 5.11 13.24
N GLY A 252 -7.74 5.20 12.59
CA GLY A 252 -7.88 5.93 11.32
C GLY A 252 -7.44 7.39 11.44
N PRO A 253 -8.04 8.21 12.33
CA PRO A 253 -7.59 9.58 12.56
C PRO A 253 -6.13 9.71 12.99
N LEU A 254 -5.59 8.78 13.79
CA LEU A 254 -4.18 8.78 14.16
C LEU A 254 -3.28 8.58 12.95
N MET A 255 -3.62 7.68 12.04
CA MET A 255 -2.88 7.47 10.79
C MET A 255 -2.97 8.68 9.87
N LEU A 256 -4.15 9.31 9.75
CA LEU A 256 -4.30 10.56 8.99
C LEU A 256 -3.41 11.66 9.57
N LEU A 257 -3.39 11.81 10.88
CA LEU A 257 -2.54 12.78 11.57
C LEU A 257 -1.05 12.47 11.32
N ALA A 258 -0.64 11.21 11.44
CA ALA A 258 0.72 10.76 11.17
C ALA A 258 1.14 11.08 9.71
N CYS A 259 0.27 10.81 8.75
CA CYS A 259 0.51 11.13 7.34
C CYS A 259 0.55 12.65 7.05
N ALA A 260 -0.24 13.46 7.77
CA ALA A 260 -0.24 14.91 7.64
C ALA A 260 1.00 15.56 8.30
N LEU A 261 1.47 15.03 9.42
CA LEU A 261 2.58 15.56 10.19
C LEU A 261 3.94 14.97 9.77
N GLY A 262 3.99 13.69 9.41
CA GLY A 262 5.22 12.99 9.04
C GLY A 262 6.08 13.74 8.04
N PRO A 263 5.53 14.32 6.95
CA PRO A 263 6.31 15.13 6.02
C PRO A 263 6.95 16.37 6.66
N ARG A 264 6.34 16.92 7.71
CA ARG A 264 6.83 18.13 8.39
C ARG A 264 8.03 17.83 9.31
N LEU A 265 8.11 16.61 9.83
CA LEU A 265 9.19 16.15 10.69
C LEU A 265 10.44 15.75 9.90
N GLN A 266 10.29 15.47 8.61
CA GLN A 266 11.44 15.19 7.76
C GLN A 266 12.27 16.46 7.57
N ARG A 267 13.60 16.35 7.84
CA ARG A 267 14.55 17.41 7.51
C ARG A 267 14.38 17.75 6.03
N ARG A 268 14.33 19.03 5.69
CA ARG A 268 14.31 19.48 4.29
C ARG A 268 15.43 18.73 3.57
N SER A 269 15.12 17.95 2.53
CA SER A 269 16.17 17.48 1.63
C SER A 269 16.98 18.71 1.23
N PRO A 270 18.31 18.68 1.30
CA PRO A 270 19.08 19.77 0.75
C PRO A 270 18.61 19.99 -0.67
N ALA A 271 18.28 21.25 -1.00
CA ALA A 271 18.02 21.60 -2.39
C ALA A 271 19.21 21.08 -3.21
N PRO A 272 18.97 20.44 -4.37
CA PRO A 272 20.09 20.05 -5.22
C PRO A 272 20.85 21.33 -5.55
N ILE A 273 22.16 21.33 -5.23
CA ILE A 273 23.13 22.35 -5.65
C ILE A 273 23.25 22.24 -7.17
#